data_1980628bf7deb9a44b933511d658488f
#
_entry.id   1980628bf7deb9a44b933511d658488f
#
_cell.length_a   1.000
_cell.length_b   1.000
_cell.length_c   1.000
_cell.angle_alpha   90.00
_cell.angle_beta   90.00
_cell.angle_gamma   90.00
#
_symmetry.space_group_name_H-M   'P 1'
#
loop_
_entity.id
_entity.type
_entity.pdbx_description
1 polymer ?
#
loop_
_entity_poly.entity_id
_entity_poly.type
_entity_poly.pdbx_seq_one_letter_code
_entity_poly.pdbx_strand_id
1 'polypeptide(L)' 'MDNIKVLMVDDESRMRKLVSDFLTRKGYIVIEAGDGEEALDRFYADKDISLVILDVMMPKMNGWDVCREIRK' A
#
# COMPACT_ATOMS: atom_id res chain seq x y z
N MET A 1 21.99 3.20 5.10
CA MET A 1 21.16 2.22 4.37
C MET A 1 19.87 2.89 3.94
N ASP A 2 19.51 2.70 2.69
CA ASP A 2 18.30 3.33 2.16
C ASP A 2 17.06 2.69 2.75
N ASN A 3 16.08 3.53 3.09
CA ASN A 3 14.82 3.04 3.62
C ASN A 3 13.95 2.50 2.49
N ILE A 4 13.36 1.34 2.73
CA ILE A 4 12.42 0.74 1.79
C ILE A 4 11.07 1.44 1.94
N LYS A 5 10.50 1.87 0.84
CA LYS A 5 9.21 2.52 0.81
C LYS A 5 8.12 1.50 0.49
N VAL A 6 7.12 1.42 1.36
CA VAL A 6 6.05 0.43 1.29
C VAL A 6 4.71 1.13 1.12
N LEU A 7 3.92 0.67 0.17
CA LEU A 7 2.53 1.12 0.03
C LEU A 7 1.63 0.09 0.71
N MET A 8 0.97 0.51 1.78
CA MET A 8 0.04 -0.32 2.54
C MET A 8 -1.39 0.02 2.15
N VAL A 9 -2.10 -0.95 1.61
CA VAL A 9 -3.46 -0.75 1.10
C VAL A 9 -4.43 -1.63 1.85
N ASP A 10 -5.37 -1.02 2.56
CA ASP A 10 -6.37 -1.73 3.35
C ASP A 10 -7.54 -0.78 3.58
N ASP A 11 -8.76 -1.25 3.38
CA ASP A 11 -9.95 -0.43 3.59
C ASP A 11 -10.30 -0.29 5.08
N GLU A 12 -9.72 -1.10 5.94
CA GLU A 12 -9.91 -0.99 7.38
C GLU A 12 -8.80 -0.13 7.99
N SER A 13 -9.16 1.08 8.43
CA SER A 13 -8.17 2.05 8.90
C SER A 13 -7.40 1.59 10.14
N ARG A 14 -8.05 0.84 11.04
CA ARG A 14 -7.38 0.35 12.25
C ARG A 14 -6.28 -0.64 11.93
N MET A 15 -6.59 -1.61 11.08
CA MET A 15 -5.62 -2.63 10.68
C MET A 15 -4.49 -1.99 9.89
N ARG A 16 -4.84 -1.08 8.97
CA ARG A 16 -3.86 -0.36 8.17
C ARG A 16 -2.89 0.41 9.07
N LYS A 17 -3.41 1.09 10.08
CA LYS A 17 -2.58 1.83 11.01
C LYS A 17 -1.66 0.92 11.83
N LEU A 18 -2.18 -0.21 12.30
CA LEU A 18 -1.38 -1.15 13.07
C LEU A 18 -0.19 -1.66 12.27
N VAL A 19 -0.44 -2.07 11.04
CA VAL A 19 0.63 -2.57 10.17
C VAL A 19 1.61 -1.46 9.80
N SER A 20 1.09 -0.27 9.52
CA SER A 20 1.93 0.88 9.20
C SER A 20 2.84 1.25 10.37
N ASP A 21 2.32 1.27 11.58
CA ASP A 21 3.11 1.56 12.77
C ASP A 21 4.20 0.51 12.99
N PHE A 22 3.85 -0.75 12.82
CA PHE A 22 4.80 -1.84 12.95
C PHE A 22 5.95 -1.70 11.93
N LEU A 23 5.61 -1.45 10.67
CA LEU A 23 6.61 -1.32 9.62
C LEU A 23 7.48 -0.08 9.82
N THR A 24 6.87 1.01 10.28
CA THR A 24 7.63 2.24 10.56
C THR A 24 8.67 1.99 11.66
N ARG A 25 8.31 1.23 12.68
CA ARG A 25 9.26 0.87 13.75
C ARG A 25 10.42 0.02 13.24
N LYS A 26 10.19 -0.74 12.16
CA LYS A 26 11.24 -1.56 11.55
C LYS A 26 12.12 -0.76 10.59
N GLY A 27 11.84 0.51 10.40
CA GLY A 27 12.65 1.38 9.55
C GLY A 27 12.14 1.57 8.14
N TYR A 28 10.93 1.08 7.83
CA TYR A 28 10.32 1.30 6.51
C TYR A 28 9.64 2.66 6.46
N ILE A 29 9.57 3.22 5.26
CA ILE A 29 8.75 4.39 4.99
C ILE A 29 7.41 3.87 4.48
N VAL A 30 6.32 4.19 5.17
CA VAL A 30 5.00 3.63 4.83
C VAL A 30 4.08 4.71 4.26
N ILE A 31 3.52 4.42 3.10
CA ILE A 31 2.49 5.23 2.46
C ILE A 31 1.20 4.42 2.55
N GLU A 32 0.12 5.05 3.00
CA GLU A 32 -1.15 4.36 3.21
C GLU A 32 -2.16 4.72 2.13
N ALA A 33 -2.98 3.74 1.75
CA ALA A 33 -4.09 3.95 0.85
C ALA A 33 -5.30 3.17 1.39
N GLY A 34 -6.48 3.76 1.29
CA GLY A 34 -7.70 3.18 1.83
C GLY A 34 -8.50 2.34 0.85
N ASP A 35 -8.18 2.41 -0.43
CA ASP A 35 -8.83 1.60 -1.46
C ASP A 35 -7.91 1.46 -2.67
N GLY A 36 -8.39 0.70 -3.68
CA GLY A 36 -7.59 0.41 -4.86
C GLY A 36 -7.31 1.62 -5.73
N GLU A 37 -8.26 2.54 -5.84
CA GLU A 37 -8.05 3.77 -6.61
C GLU A 37 -6.97 4.63 -5.99
N GLU A 38 -7.05 4.84 -4.69
CA GLU A 38 -6.04 5.61 -3.98
C GLU A 38 -4.68 4.92 -4.07
N ALA A 39 -4.66 3.59 -3.98
CA ALA A 39 -3.42 2.82 -4.10
C ALA A 39 -2.74 3.07 -5.44
N LEU A 40 -3.49 3.03 -6.52
CA LEU A 40 -2.92 3.28 -7.85
C LEU A 40 -2.44 4.72 -7.98
N ASP A 41 -3.19 5.68 -7.46
CA ASP A 41 -2.78 7.09 -7.48
C ASP A 41 -1.45 7.26 -6.74
N ARG A 42 -1.31 6.66 -5.55
CA ARG A 42 -0.08 6.74 -4.78
C ARG A 42 1.07 6.06 -5.49
N PHE A 43 0.82 4.89 -6.05
CA PHE A 43 1.85 4.12 -6.73
C PHE A 43 2.41 4.87 -7.95
N TYR A 44 1.53 5.45 -8.76
CA TYR A 44 1.98 6.17 -9.95
C TYR A 44 2.60 7.53 -9.61
N ALA A 45 2.20 8.13 -8.50
CA ALA A 45 2.77 9.41 -8.07
C ALA A 45 4.15 9.28 -7.45
N ASP A 46 4.50 8.11 -6.90
CA ASP A 46 5.76 7.90 -6.20
C ASP A 46 6.51 6.72 -6.81
N LYS A 47 7.56 6.99 -7.53
CA LYS A 47 8.36 5.98 -8.24
C LYS A 47 9.29 5.19 -7.34
N ASP A 48 9.42 5.59 -6.08
CA ASP A 48 10.34 4.96 -5.14
C ASP A 48 9.70 3.83 -4.34
N ILE A 49 8.40 3.58 -4.53
CA ILE A 49 7.72 2.50 -3.83
C ILE A 49 8.28 1.16 -4.28
N SER A 50 8.78 0.38 -3.32
CA SER A 50 9.44 -0.91 -3.58
C SER A 50 8.56 -2.11 -3.28
N LEU A 51 7.55 -1.95 -2.42
CA LEU A 51 6.71 -3.05 -1.98
C LEU A 51 5.28 -2.56 -1.79
N VAL A 52 4.32 -3.38 -2.21
CA VAL A 52 2.89 -3.08 -2.03
C VAL A 52 2.26 -4.21 -1.23
N ILE A 53 1.60 -3.86 -0.12
CA ILE A 53 0.85 -4.81 0.70
C ILE A 53 -0.63 -4.52 0.47
N LEU A 54 -1.36 -5.53 -0.01
CA LEU A 54 -2.74 -5.36 -0.42
C LEU A 54 -3.69 -6.25 0.38
N ASP A 55 -4.87 -5.69 0.69
CA ASP A 55 -6.02 -6.47 1.13
C ASP A 55 -6.89 -6.72 -0.10
N VAL A 56 -7.04 -7.99 -0.48
CA VAL A 56 -7.75 -8.38 -1.70
C VAL A 56 -9.28 -8.21 -1.61
N MET A 57 -9.79 -7.88 -0.44
CA MET A 57 -11.24 -7.76 -0.21
C MET A 57 -11.74 -6.31 -0.27
N MET A 58 -10.97 -5.41 -0.85
CA MET A 58 -11.35 -4.00 -0.94
C MET A 58 -12.58 -3.77 -1.81
N PRO A 59 -13.50 -2.86 -1.41
CA PRO A 59 -14.79 -2.72 -2.07
C PRO A 59 -14.76 -2.05 -3.45
N LYS A 60 -13.89 -1.11 -3.70
CA LYS A 60 -13.89 -0.37 -4.97
C LYS A 60 -13.15 -1.10 -6.09
N MET A 61 -12.02 -1.68 -5.74
CA MET A 61 -11.19 -2.43 -6.67
C MET A 61 -10.54 -3.50 -5.82
N ASN A 62 -10.75 -4.76 -6.15
CA ASN A 62 -10.19 -5.81 -5.30
C ASN A 62 -8.66 -5.86 -5.45
N GLY A 63 -8.00 -6.51 -4.48
CA GLY A 63 -6.55 -6.56 -4.47
C GLY A 63 -5.94 -7.19 -5.70
N TRP A 64 -6.63 -8.14 -6.32
CA TRP A 64 -6.16 -8.77 -7.54
C TRP A 64 -6.12 -7.80 -8.71
N ASP A 65 -7.12 -6.94 -8.83
CA ASP A 65 -7.17 -5.94 -9.90
C ASP A 65 -6.07 -4.89 -9.72
N VAL A 66 -5.83 -4.45 -8.49
CA VAL A 66 -4.76 -3.50 -8.19
C VAL A 66 -3.40 -4.10 -8.52
N CYS A 67 -3.18 -5.34 -8.11
CA CYS A 67 -1.93 -6.04 -8.34
C CYS A 67 -1.66 -6.22 -9.83
N ARG A 68 -2.69 -6.58 -10.59
CA ARG A 68 -2.59 -6.74 -12.04
C ARG A 68 -2.25 -5.41 -12.72
N GLU A 69 -2.87 -4.31 -12.30
CA GLU A 69 -2.61 -2.99 -12.87
C GLU A 69 -1.18 -2.54 -12.60
N ILE A 70 -0.69 -2.79 -11.41
CA ILE A 70 0.67 -2.41 -11.02
C ILE A 70 1.73 -3.19 -11.82
N ARG A 71 1.43 -4.43 -12.19
CA ARG A 71 2.37 -5.28 -12.92
C ARG A 71 2.42 -5.05 -14.43
N LYS A 72 1.53 -4.25 -14.94
CA LYS A 72 1.59 -3.90 -16.37
C LYS A 72 2.91 -3.18 -16.74
#